data_93eeb648a3ca8ce58a7bfd9f5ce29e9e
#
_entry.id   93eeb648a3ca8ce58a7bfd9f5ce29e9e
#
_cell.length_a   1.000
_cell.length_b   1.000
_cell.length_c   1.000
_cell.angle_alpha   90.00
_cell.angle_beta   90.00
_cell.angle_gamma   90.00
#
_symmetry.space_group_name_H-M   'P 1'
#
loop_
_entity.id
_entity.type
_entity.pdbx_description
1 polymer ?
#
loop_
_entity_poly.entity_id
_entity_poly.type
_entity_poly.pdbx_seq_one_letter_code
_entity_poly.pdbx_strand_id
1 'polypeptide(L)'
;MATLSGCLVVRNGKKSVVRCLDALLPLVNEYVIIDTGSKDGTLELIKGWASRHPNSRIVLVNVGRKFHDDDGIFDFGAAKNYAISRATCDYVMWIDVNDEILKPREVRVAFDKITRKMPHACITMLTEVDPSFAFPRVRIAPRTTAKFIGSIHEYMVNEDPQNTIVTTRFRIRNVKTCRDIARNVKSLMKEWRKEHTQRIAFYLGNSARDMNDFFTALDWYIITVDEFPTFTNEERAKAMEAICDIALRENLLDLLDERSMMFITELPDRPEGYYYRAKYQYARQNYPKVVKALEQVMKLNTRVRPTHMWINAEIYDRHKQLEMLKEAQMKAEYSNMTPIAPCIEDASVVMPNGQYVGRMNSAFGDFDIPAYQYTN
;
A
#
# COMPACT_ATOMS: atom_id res chain seq x y z
N MET A 1 10.37 4.67 33.12
CA MET A 1 9.77 3.97 31.96
C MET A 1 9.39 5.04 30.96
N ALA A 2 9.57 4.79 29.67
CA ALA A 2 9.16 5.72 28.64
C ALA A 2 7.63 5.91 28.65
N THR A 3 7.19 7.14 28.37
CA THR A 3 5.78 7.50 28.29
C THR A 3 5.30 7.51 26.84
N LEU A 4 4.00 7.22 26.63
CA LEU A 4 3.41 7.04 25.29
C LEU A 4 2.13 7.86 25.16
N SER A 5 2.06 8.73 24.13
CA SER A 5 0.84 9.44 23.74
C SER A 5 0.15 8.67 22.61
N GLY A 6 -1.11 8.32 22.75
CA GLY A 6 -1.97 7.83 21.69
C GLY A 6 -2.55 8.99 20.90
N CYS A 7 -2.13 9.15 19.63
CA CYS A 7 -2.53 10.23 18.75
C CYS A 7 -3.56 9.74 17.72
N LEU A 8 -4.68 10.44 17.61
CA LEU A 8 -5.73 10.15 16.63
C LEU A 8 -6.36 11.42 16.05
N VAL A 9 -6.75 11.35 14.79
CA VAL A 9 -7.59 12.33 14.11
C VAL A 9 -8.96 11.69 13.89
N VAL A 10 -10.02 12.42 14.21
CA VAL A 10 -11.38 11.90 14.07
C VAL A 10 -12.30 12.89 13.37
N ARG A 11 -13.20 12.33 12.54
CA ARG A 11 -14.35 13.04 12.00
C ARG A 11 -15.50 12.05 11.86
N ASN A 12 -16.63 12.34 12.50
CA ASN A 12 -17.81 11.51 12.47
C ASN A 12 -17.52 10.04 12.86
N GLY A 13 -16.80 9.87 13.99
CA GLY A 13 -16.35 8.58 14.51
C GLY A 13 -17.27 7.95 15.54
N LYS A 14 -18.54 8.36 15.63
CA LYS A 14 -19.50 7.93 16.66
C LYS A 14 -19.51 6.42 16.90
N LYS A 15 -19.43 5.62 15.83
CA LYS A 15 -19.50 4.14 15.89
C LYS A 15 -18.24 3.49 16.45
N SER A 16 -17.09 4.16 16.44
CA SER A 16 -15.77 3.55 16.68
C SER A 16 -14.99 4.19 17.79
N VAL A 17 -15.22 5.47 18.09
CA VAL A 17 -14.33 6.26 18.95
C VAL A 17 -14.21 5.69 20.37
N VAL A 18 -15.30 5.27 21.00
CA VAL A 18 -15.27 4.71 22.36
C VAL A 18 -14.46 3.43 22.41
N ARG A 19 -14.70 2.51 21.46
CA ARG A 19 -13.91 1.27 21.33
C ARG A 19 -12.41 1.56 21.14
N CYS A 20 -12.06 2.55 20.33
CA CYS A 20 -10.68 2.95 20.13
C CYS A 20 -10.04 3.48 21.42
N LEU A 21 -10.74 4.34 22.16
CA LEU A 21 -10.26 4.88 23.44
C LEU A 21 -10.09 3.78 24.50
N ASP A 22 -11.04 2.85 24.61
CA ASP A 22 -10.97 1.72 25.53
C ASP A 22 -9.77 0.79 25.22
N ALA A 23 -9.50 0.55 23.93
CA ALA A 23 -8.34 -0.26 23.52
C ALA A 23 -7.00 0.42 23.87
N LEU A 24 -6.95 1.74 23.90
CA LEU A 24 -5.75 2.50 24.26
C LEU A 24 -5.54 2.59 25.79
N LEU A 25 -6.58 2.40 26.60
CA LEU A 25 -6.55 2.61 28.07
C LEU A 25 -5.40 1.88 28.79
N PRO A 26 -5.12 0.58 28.51
CA PRO A 26 -4.00 -0.11 29.15
C PRO A 26 -2.63 0.16 28.50
N LEU A 27 -2.58 0.97 27.44
CA LEU A 27 -1.40 1.12 26.59
C LEU A 27 -0.76 2.49 26.73
N VAL A 28 -1.56 3.57 26.71
CA VAL A 28 -1.04 4.94 26.63
C VAL A 28 -1.10 5.68 27.98
N ASN A 29 -0.26 6.70 28.10
CA ASN A 29 -0.24 7.61 29.23
C ASN A 29 -1.05 8.88 28.96
N GLU A 30 -1.25 9.22 27.70
CA GLU A 30 -1.92 10.42 27.22
C GLU A 30 -2.70 10.12 25.93
N TYR A 31 -3.85 10.77 25.79
CA TYR A 31 -4.66 10.75 24.58
C TYR A 31 -4.61 12.10 23.90
N VAL A 32 -4.20 12.16 22.65
CA VAL A 32 -4.25 13.37 21.83
C VAL A 32 -5.24 13.17 20.70
N ILE A 33 -6.37 13.85 20.80
CA ILE A 33 -7.51 13.67 19.92
C ILE A 33 -7.77 14.97 19.16
N ILE A 34 -7.62 14.93 17.84
CA ILE A 34 -7.90 16.06 16.95
C ILE A 34 -9.22 15.79 16.24
N ASP A 35 -10.26 16.51 16.63
CA ASP A 35 -11.56 16.48 15.93
C ASP A 35 -11.56 17.48 14.79
N THR A 36 -11.89 17.02 13.59
CA THR A 36 -11.90 17.82 12.37
C THR A 36 -13.32 18.23 11.94
N GLY A 37 -14.16 18.52 12.92
CA GLY A 37 -15.51 19.04 12.72
C GLY A 37 -16.56 17.94 12.64
N SER A 38 -16.57 17.03 13.61
CA SER A 38 -17.63 16.02 13.77
C SER A 38 -19.00 16.65 14.01
N LYS A 39 -20.06 16.04 13.43
CA LYS A 39 -21.45 16.47 13.55
C LYS A 39 -22.40 15.35 13.98
N ASP A 40 -21.87 14.17 14.31
CA ASP A 40 -22.64 12.94 14.57
C ASP A 40 -22.73 12.59 16.05
N GLY A 41 -22.27 13.45 16.97
CA GLY A 41 -22.21 13.19 18.41
C GLY A 41 -20.89 12.58 18.88
N THR A 42 -19.85 12.54 18.04
CA THR A 42 -18.51 12.03 18.38
C THR A 42 -17.90 12.80 19.56
N LEU A 43 -17.98 14.14 19.55
CA LEU A 43 -17.40 14.97 20.61
C LEU A 43 -18.05 14.71 21.98
N GLU A 44 -19.37 14.56 22.00
CA GLU A 44 -20.14 14.25 23.21
C GLU A 44 -19.72 12.89 23.80
N LEU A 45 -19.51 11.89 22.92
CA LEU A 45 -19.02 10.57 23.33
C LEU A 45 -17.60 10.64 23.93
N ILE A 46 -16.70 11.41 23.33
CA ILE A 46 -15.32 11.60 23.84
C ILE A 46 -15.37 12.29 25.22
N LYS A 47 -16.14 13.36 25.36
CA LYS A 47 -16.31 14.08 26.65
C LYS A 47 -16.93 13.17 27.70
N GLY A 48 -17.97 12.42 27.35
CA GLY A 48 -18.61 11.46 28.26
C GLY A 48 -17.66 10.30 28.64
N TRP A 49 -16.81 9.85 27.73
CA TRP A 49 -15.77 8.88 28.04
C TRP A 49 -14.73 9.46 28.99
N ALA A 50 -14.25 10.69 28.77
CA ALA A 50 -13.31 11.39 29.62
C ALA A 50 -13.83 11.53 31.04
N SER A 51 -15.11 11.88 31.21
CA SER A 51 -15.74 12.00 32.54
C SER A 51 -15.77 10.69 33.33
N ARG A 52 -15.85 9.55 32.63
CA ARG A 52 -15.80 8.22 33.28
C ARG A 52 -14.36 7.74 33.55
N HIS A 53 -13.35 8.41 32.99
CA HIS A 53 -11.93 8.06 33.14
C HIS A 53 -11.12 9.28 33.61
N PRO A 54 -11.39 9.83 34.81
CA PRO A 54 -10.81 11.10 35.30
C PRO A 54 -9.29 11.06 35.45
N ASN A 55 -8.71 9.87 35.56
CA ASN A 55 -7.25 9.68 35.65
C ASN A 55 -6.56 9.63 34.27
N SER A 56 -7.31 9.63 33.16
CA SER A 56 -6.76 9.66 31.83
C SER A 56 -6.43 11.09 31.41
N ARG A 57 -5.18 11.31 30.98
CA ARG A 57 -4.78 12.61 30.42
C ARG A 57 -5.27 12.73 28.99
N ILE A 58 -6.18 13.68 28.75
CA ILE A 58 -6.81 13.86 27.45
C ILE A 58 -6.57 15.27 26.94
N VAL A 59 -6.01 15.38 25.74
CA VAL A 59 -5.87 16.59 24.94
C VAL A 59 -6.86 16.49 23.78
N LEU A 60 -8.04 17.11 23.92
CA LEU A 60 -9.07 17.15 22.88
C LEU A 60 -9.09 18.51 22.23
N VAL A 61 -8.82 18.57 20.93
CA VAL A 61 -8.81 19.83 20.16
C VAL A 61 -9.77 19.69 18.97
N ASN A 62 -10.78 20.54 18.92
CA ASN A 62 -11.62 20.68 17.75
C ASN A 62 -11.01 21.75 16.82
N VAL A 63 -10.62 21.35 15.63
CA VAL A 63 -9.95 22.21 14.64
C VAL A 63 -10.84 22.57 13.47
N GLY A 64 -12.07 22.06 13.41
CA GLY A 64 -13.01 22.31 12.32
C GLY A 64 -12.39 22.00 10.96
N ARG A 65 -12.31 23.01 10.09
CA ARG A 65 -11.78 22.87 8.72
C ARG A 65 -10.30 23.26 8.57
N LYS A 66 -9.55 23.42 9.65
CA LYS A 66 -8.16 23.92 9.65
C LYS A 66 -7.24 23.23 8.62
N PHE A 67 -7.43 21.94 8.39
CA PHE A 67 -6.58 21.13 7.48
C PHE A 67 -7.27 20.86 6.14
N HIS A 68 -8.29 21.63 5.78
CA HIS A 68 -8.83 21.66 4.43
C HIS A 68 -8.26 22.86 3.71
N ASP A 69 -7.91 22.67 2.45
CA ASP A 69 -7.53 23.77 1.57
C ASP A 69 -8.77 24.47 0.97
N ASP A 70 -8.54 25.44 0.08
CA ASP A 70 -9.61 26.20 -0.58
C ASP A 70 -10.54 25.32 -1.42
N ASP A 71 -10.01 24.21 -1.99
CA ASP A 71 -10.78 23.21 -2.75
C ASP A 71 -11.51 22.20 -1.84
N GLY A 72 -11.38 22.34 -0.52
CA GLY A 72 -11.96 21.45 0.47
C GLY A 72 -11.24 20.10 0.61
N ILE A 73 -10.04 19.98 0.06
CA ILE A 73 -9.21 18.76 0.18
C ILE A 73 -8.57 18.73 1.57
N PHE A 74 -8.68 17.58 2.24
CA PHE A 74 -8.15 17.39 3.59
C PHE A 74 -6.72 16.87 3.57
N ASP A 75 -5.82 17.55 4.31
CA ASP A 75 -4.43 17.14 4.51
C ASP A 75 -4.32 16.26 5.77
N PHE A 76 -4.25 14.94 5.55
CA PHE A 76 -4.11 13.96 6.64
C PHE A 76 -2.76 14.06 7.33
N GLY A 77 -1.67 14.26 6.58
CA GLY A 77 -0.32 14.38 7.14
C GLY A 77 -0.19 15.58 8.05
N ALA A 78 -0.67 16.75 7.61
CA ALA A 78 -0.67 17.96 8.43
C ALA A 78 -1.51 17.80 9.71
N ALA A 79 -2.69 17.18 9.61
CA ALA A 79 -3.54 16.91 10.78
C ALA A 79 -2.87 15.95 11.77
N LYS A 80 -2.19 14.91 11.26
CA LYS A 80 -1.44 13.95 12.08
C LYS A 80 -0.23 14.60 12.74
N ASN A 81 0.53 15.41 12.01
CA ASN A 81 1.66 16.18 12.55
C ASN A 81 1.21 17.19 13.63
N TYR A 82 0.04 17.79 13.43
CA TYR A 82 -0.55 18.64 14.47
C TYR A 82 -0.89 17.84 15.72
N ALA A 83 -1.41 16.62 15.61
CA ALA A 83 -1.62 15.75 16.77
C ALA A 83 -0.30 15.45 17.50
N ILE A 84 0.77 15.11 16.77
CA ILE A 84 2.11 14.89 17.34
C ILE A 84 2.61 16.13 18.09
N SER A 85 2.41 17.33 17.52
CA SER A 85 2.84 18.59 18.17
C SER A 85 2.12 18.89 19.49
N ARG A 86 0.95 18.27 19.72
CA ARG A 86 0.17 18.41 20.96
C ARG A 86 0.50 17.35 22.00
N ALA A 87 1.20 16.29 21.61
CA ALA A 87 1.65 15.24 22.49
C ALA A 87 2.77 15.73 23.42
N THR A 88 2.83 15.17 24.63
CA THR A 88 3.83 15.56 25.64
C THR A 88 4.67 14.39 26.14
N CYS A 89 4.30 13.14 25.82
CA CYS A 89 5.06 11.97 26.21
C CYS A 89 6.36 11.81 25.37
N ASP A 90 7.22 10.88 25.77
CA ASP A 90 8.49 10.59 25.09
C ASP A 90 8.27 10.03 23.68
N TYR A 91 7.22 9.21 23.53
CA TYR A 91 6.84 8.54 22.30
C TYR A 91 5.41 8.89 21.89
N VAL A 92 5.15 8.77 20.59
CA VAL A 92 3.81 8.85 20.02
C VAL A 92 3.44 7.55 19.37
N MET A 93 2.19 7.14 19.54
CA MET A 93 1.56 6.05 18.82
C MET A 93 0.46 6.60 17.92
N TRP A 94 0.51 6.27 16.64
CA TRP A 94 -0.56 6.60 15.72
C TRP A 94 -1.61 5.48 15.65
N ILE A 95 -2.86 5.87 15.76
CA ILE A 95 -4.01 4.98 15.61
C ILE A 95 -5.12 5.70 14.83
N ASP A 96 -5.71 5.02 13.87
CA ASP A 96 -6.92 5.51 13.20
C ASP A 96 -8.15 5.11 14.03
N VAL A 97 -9.16 5.98 14.08
CA VAL A 97 -10.35 5.77 14.96
C VAL A 97 -11.08 4.45 14.67
N ASN A 98 -10.92 3.90 13.47
CA ASN A 98 -11.52 2.63 13.05
C ASN A 98 -10.61 1.42 13.30
N ASP A 99 -9.39 1.64 13.71
CA ASP A 99 -8.45 0.57 14.02
C ASP A 99 -8.82 -0.11 15.35
N GLU A 100 -8.49 -1.40 15.44
CA GLU A 100 -8.62 -2.22 16.63
C GLU A 100 -7.24 -2.77 17.00
N ILE A 101 -6.72 -2.39 18.16
CA ILE A 101 -5.45 -2.90 18.66
C ILE A 101 -5.71 -4.26 19.31
N LEU A 102 -5.05 -5.31 18.78
CA LEU A 102 -5.13 -6.61 19.40
C LEU A 102 -4.09 -6.71 20.52
N LYS A 103 -4.53 -7.19 21.71
CA LYS A 103 -3.69 -7.42 22.89
C LYS A 103 -2.94 -6.16 23.38
N PRO A 104 -3.63 -5.05 23.68
CA PRO A 104 -2.97 -3.78 24.00
C PRO A 104 -2.07 -3.84 25.26
N ARG A 105 -2.39 -4.69 26.25
CA ARG A 105 -1.54 -4.89 27.45
C ARG A 105 -0.18 -5.51 27.09
N GLU A 106 -0.19 -6.51 26.19
CA GLU A 106 1.05 -7.14 25.73
C GLU A 106 1.90 -6.16 24.92
N VAL A 107 1.25 -5.30 24.11
CA VAL A 107 1.91 -4.20 23.37
C VAL A 107 2.61 -3.26 24.35
N ARG A 108 1.96 -2.90 25.47
CA ARG A 108 2.57 -2.03 26.51
C ARG A 108 3.82 -2.67 27.11
N VAL A 109 3.75 -3.93 27.50
CA VAL A 109 4.89 -4.66 28.08
C VAL A 109 6.06 -4.69 27.07
N ALA A 110 5.77 -4.95 25.80
CA ALA A 110 6.79 -4.97 24.76
C ALA A 110 7.39 -3.58 24.50
N PHE A 111 6.56 -2.54 24.47
CA PHE A 111 6.99 -1.14 24.37
C PHE A 111 7.98 -0.78 25.48
N ASP A 112 7.65 -1.05 26.73
CA ASP A 112 8.52 -0.76 27.89
C ASP A 112 9.85 -1.51 27.81
N LYS A 113 9.83 -2.76 27.31
CA LYS A 113 11.05 -3.56 27.13
C LYS A 113 11.94 -3.05 26.01
N ILE A 114 11.33 -2.70 24.88
CA ILE A 114 12.04 -2.20 23.68
C ILE A 114 12.67 -0.86 23.99
N THR A 115 11.89 0.12 24.48
CA THR A 115 12.36 1.49 24.69
C THR A 115 13.42 1.61 25.80
N ARG A 116 13.42 0.67 26.76
CA ARG A 116 14.50 0.59 27.75
C ARG A 116 15.84 0.19 27.13
N LYS A 117 15.81 -0.68 26.11
CA LYS A 117 17.03 -1.18 25.44
C LYS A 117 17.46 -0.32 24.25
N MET A 118 16.50 0.29 23.59
CA MET A 118 16.65 1.01 22.33
C MET A 118 15.85 2.33 22.39
N PRO A 119 16.39 3.40 22.99
CA PRO A 119 15.64 4.64 23.23
C PRO A 119 15.29 5.44 21.97
N HIS A 120 15.86 5.09 20.80
CA HIS A 120 15.56 5.71 19.49
C HIS A 120 14.70 4.81 18.58
N ALA A 121 14.17 3.69 19.13
CA ALA A 121 13.47 2.72 18.31
C ALA A 121 12.13 3.22 17.80
N CYS A 122 11.91 3.04 16.49
CA CYS A 122 10.59 2.98 15.91
C CYS A 122 10.05 1.56 15.98
N ILE A 123 8.81 1.40 16.39
CA ILE A 123 8.19 0.09 16.54
C ILE A 123 7.14 -0.08 15.45
N THR A 124 7.30 -1.13 14.64
CA THR A 124 6.28 -1.50 13.68
C THR A 124 5.28 -2.46 14.30
N MET A 125 4.03 -2.34 13.85
CA MET A 125 2.96 -3.29 14.13
C MET A 125 2.37 -3.77 12.81
N LEU A 126 1.90 -5.01 12.77
CA LEU A 126 1.25 -5.57 11.60
C LEU A 126 -0.14 -4.96 11.44
N THR A 127 -0.36 -4.26 10.34
CA THR A 127 -1.69 -3.78 9.95
C THR A 127 -2.40 -4.90 9.18
N GLU A 128 -3.44 -5.47 9.79
CA GLU A 128 -4.26 -6.54 9.22
C GLU A 128 -5.37 -5.91 8.37
N VAL A 129 -5.32 -6.16 7.06
CA VAL A 129 -6.32 -5.68 6.10
C VAL A 129 -7.45 -6.69 5.93
N ASP A 130 -7.09 -7.96 5.95
CA ASP A 130 -7.98 -9.12 6.02
C ASP A 130 -7.27 -10.26 6.79
N PRO A 131 -7.97 -11.34 7.17
CA PRO A 131 -7.38 -12.41 7.97
C PRO A 131 -6.16 -13.09 7.35
N SER A 132 -6.04 -13.07 6.02
CA SER A 132 -4.94 -13.72 5.28
C SER A 132 -3.75 -12.79 5.07
N PHE A 133 -3.93 -11.46 5.24
CA PHE A 133 -2.92 -10.48 4.88
C PHE A 133 -2.72 -9.39 5.93
N ALA A 134 -1.50 -9.28 6.42
CA ALA A 134 -1.05 -8.21 7.30
C ALA A 134 0.36 -7.74 6.91
N PHE A 135 0.61 -6.45 6.98
CA PHE A 135 1.91 -5.87 6.66
C PHE A 135 2.41 -4.93 7.76
N PRO A 136 3.74 -4.84 7.97
CA PRO A 136 4.30 -4.00 9.02
C PRO A 136 4.16 -2.51 8.66
N ARG A 137 3.74 -1.70 9.64
CA ARG A 137 3.77 -0.23 9.60
C ARG A 137 4.39 0.32 10.87
N VAL A 138 5.18 1.38 10.75
CA VAL A 138 5.61 2.13 11.92
C VAL A 138 4.36 2.73 12.58
N ARG A 139 4.14 2.36 13.83
CA ARG A 139 3.01 2.82 14.64
C ARG A 139 3.43 3.60 15.86
N ILE A 140 4.65 3.37 16.37
CA ILE A 140 5.20 4.05 17.53
C ILE A 140 6.59 4.58 17.16
N ALA A 141 6.85 5.84 17.49
CA ALA A 141 8.13 6.49 17.26
C ALA A 141 8.44 7.54 18.37
N PRO A 142 9.70 7.92 18.59
CA PRO A 142 10.07 9.03 19.45
C PRO A 142 9.37 10.31 19.00
N ARG A 143 8.70 11.01 19.91
CA ARG A 143 7.84 12.17 19.61
C ARG A 143 8.59 13.31 18.90
N THR A 144 9.83 13.55 19.30
CA THR A 144 10.61 14.71 18.84
C THR A 144 11.05 14.62 17.40
N THR A 145 11.11 13.41 16.86
CA THR A 145 11.62 13.11 15.51
C THR A 145 10.59 12.42 14.60
N ALA A 146 9.43 12.04 15.17
CA ALA A 146 8.33 11.46 14.41
C ALA A 146 7.64 12.50 13.54
N LYS A 147 7.45 12.18 12.25
CA LYS A 147 6.78 13.05 11.28
C LYS A 147 6.00 12.24 10.25
N PHE A 148 4.84 12.73 9.85
CA PHE A 148 4.12 12.20 8.70
C PHE A 148 4.46 12.96 7.43
N ILE A 149 4.66 12.24 6.34
CA ILE A 149 4.90 12.79 5.00
C ILE A 149 3.74 12.39 4.09
N GLY A 150 3.32 13.31 3.20
CA GLY A 150 2.19 13.17 2.29
C GLY A 150 0.88 13.67 2.88
N SER A 151 0.02 14.28 2.05
CA SER A 151 -1.31 14.72 2.47
C SER A 151 -2.31 13.56 2.51
N ILE A 152 -2.07 12.53 1.67
CA ILE A 152 -2.82 11.29 1.63
C ILE A 152 -1.86 10.11 1.40
N HIS A 153 -2.28 8.90 1.80
CA HIS A 153 -1.39 7.73 1.87
C HIS A 153 -0.11 8.02 2.66
N GLU A 154 -0.25 8.89 3.62
CA GLU A 154 0.80 9.39 4.49
C GLU A 154 1.45 8.25 5.29
N TYR A 155 2.73 8.38 5.54
CA TYR A 155 3.52 7.43 6.31
C TYR A 155 4.37 8.14 7.35
N MET A 156 4.58 7.47 8.48
CA MET A 156 5.42 7.99 9.55
C MET A 156 6.88 7.71 9.26
N VAL A 157 7.69 8.77 9.31
CA VAL A 157 9.17 8.69 9.31
C VAL A 157 9.69 9.10 10.68
N ASN A 158 10.91 8.70 10.95
CA ASN A 158 11.69 9.19 12.08
C ASN A 158 12.96 9.84 11.53
N GLU A 159 13.12 11.13 11.76
CA GLU A 159 14.26 11.93 11.27
C GLU A 159 15.52 11.77 12.16
N ASP A 160 15.50 10.89 13.17
CA ASP A 160 16.65 10.60 14.01
C ASP A 160 17.69 9.75 13.25
N PRO A 161 18.96 10.21 13.10
CA PRO A 161 20.03 9.42 12.48
C PRO A 161 20.33 8.10 13.20
N GLN A 162 20.01 7.99 14.50
CA GLN A 162 20.17 6.78 15.31
C GLN A 162 18.96 5.86 15.27
N ASN A 163 18.01 6.16 14.39
CA ASN A 163 16.77 5.41 14.27
C ASN A 163 17.01 3.91 14.04
N THR A 164 16.33 3.11 14.85
CA THR A 164 16.31 1.65 14.72
C THR A 164 14.86 1.20 14.54
N ILE A 165 14.58 0.44 13.50
CA ILE A 165 13.25 -0.12 13.28
C ILE A 165 13.17 -1.50 13.93
N VAL A 166 12.29 -1.62 14.93
CA VAL A 166 11.99 -2.89 15.59
C VAL A 166 10.67 -3.42 15.07
N THR A 167 10.73 -4.51 14.32
CA THR A 167 9.53 -5.19 13.80
C THR A 167 8.95 -6.10 14.87
N THR A 168 7.63 -5.94 15.14
CA THR A 168 6.89 -6.76 16.08
C THR A 168 5.81 -7.58 15.37
N ARG A 169 5.28 -8.59 16.07
CA ARG A 169 4.15 -9.43 15.59
C ARG A 169 2.80 -8.95 16.13
N PHE A 170 2.76 -7.83 16.85
CA PHE A 170 1.51 -7.25 17.32
C PHE A 170 0.68 -6.76 16.14
N ARG A 171 -0.63 -6.92 16.24
CA ARG A 171 -1.54 -6.63 15.13
C ARG A 171 -2.49 -5.48 15.48
N ILE A 172 -2.73 -4.67 14.47
CA ILE A 172 -3.82 -3.70 14.42
C ILE A 172 -4.73 -4.13 13.28
N ARG A 173 -5.99 -4.42 13.59
CA ARG A 173 -7.01 -4.72 12.59
C ARG A 173 -7.62 -3.42 12.09
N ASN A 174 -7.55 -3.20 10.78
CA ASN A 174 -8.24 -2.08 10.16
C ASN A 174 -9.68 -2.48 9.84
N VAL A 175 -10.63 -1.89 10.56
CA VAL A 175 -12.06 -2.07 10.28
C VAL A 175 -12.43 -1.13 9.12
N LYS A 176 -12.46 -1.69 7.91
CA LYS A 176 -12.70 -0.94 6.68
C LYS A 176 -13.96 -0.10 6.75
N THR A 177 -13.82 1.19 6.46
CA THR A 177 -14.91 2.08 6.07
C THR A 177 -14.84 2.31 4.56
N CYS A 178 -15.95 2.77 3.97
CA CYS A 178 -16.02 3.07 2.55
C CYS A 178 -14.87 4.02 2.13
N ARG A 179 -14.12 3.67 1.08
CA ARG A 179 -13.04 4.52 0.54
C ARG A 179 -13.66 5.60 -0.35
N ASP A 180 -13.27 6.83 -0.15
CA ASP A 180 -13.59 7.94 -1.05
C ASP A 180 -12.44 8.08 -2.07
N ILE A 181 -12.53 7.31 -3.16
CA ILE A 181 -11.49 7.25 -4.19
C ILE A 181 -11.37 8.58 -4.91
N ALA A 182 -12.51 9.23 -5.22
CA ALA A 182 -12.51 10.51 -5.93
C ALA A 182 -11.77 11.60 -5.14
N ARG A 183 -11.98 11.67 -3.81
CA ARG A 183 -11.21 12.55 -2.94
C ARG A 183 -9.73 12.23 -2.97
N ASN A 184 -9.37 10.94 -2.93
CA ASN A 184 -7.98 10.50 -2.95
C ASN A 184 -7.28 10.92 -4.24
N VAL A 185 -7.92 10.74 -5.39
CA VAL A 185 -7.41 11.20 -6.69
C VAL A 185 -7.17 12.70 -6.70
N LYS A 186 -8.15 13.50 -6.25
CA LYS A 186 -7.99 14.97 -6.19
C LYS A 186 -6.78 15.38 -5.34
N SER A 187 -6.60 14.74 -4.19
CA SER A 187 -5.47 15.01 -3.30
C SER A 187 -4.14 14.65 -3.96
N LEU A 188 -4.03 13.45 -4.54
CA LEU A 188 -2.82 12.98 -5.20
C LEU A 188 -2.47 13.83 -6.43
N MET A 189 -3.45 14.21 -7.24
CA MET A 189 -3.23 15.10 -8.41
C MET A 189 -2.75 16.48 -7.98
N LYS A 190 -3.23 17.00 -6.85
CA LYS A 190 -2.74 18.27 -6.30
C LYS A 190 -1.29 18.16 -5.81
N GLU A 191 -0.93 17.06 -5.18
CA GLU A 191 0.46 16.79 -4.80
C GLU A 191 1.35 16.62 -6.05
N TRP A 192 0.89 15.86 -7.05
CA TRP A 192 1.62 15.64 -8.30
C TRP A 192 1.99 16.94 -9.01
N ARG A 193 1.08 17.93 -9.04
CA ARG A 193 1.36 19.26 -9.62
C ARG A 193 2.46 20.03 -8.88
N LYS A 194 2.69 19.73 -7.62
CA LYS A 194 3.72 20.41 -6.81
C LYS A 194 5.04 19.67 -6.86
N GLU A 195 4.99 18.35 -6.84
CA GLU A 195 6.15 17.50 -6.76
C GLU A 195 5.86 16.16 -7.42
N HIS A 196 6.65 15.80 -8.41
CA HIS A 196 6.57 14.52 -9.08
C HIS A 196 7.38 13.48 -8.30
N THR A 197 6.71 12.55 -7.66
CA THR A 197 7.36 11.47 -6.94
C THR A 197 6.83 10.10 -7.39
N GLN A 198 7.71 9.09 -7.35
CA GLN A 198 7.34 7.71 -7.62
C GLN A 198 6.12 7.26 -6.81
N ARG A 199 6.09 7.64 -5.53
CA ARG A 199 5.00 7.27 -4.62
C ARG A 199 3.66 7.85 -5.04
N ILE A 200 3.61 9.11 -5.45
CA ILE A 200 2.37 9.76 -5.90
C ILE A 200 1.87 9.08 -7.17
N ALA A 201 2.74 8.85 -8.17
CA ALA A 201 2.40 8.14 -9.39
C ALA A 201 1.83 6.74 -9.10
N PHE A 202 2.49 5.97 -8.22
CA PHE A 202 2.04 4.65 -7.80
C PHE A 202 0.63 4.67 -7.19
N TYR A 203 0.32 5.63 -6.31
CA TYR A 203 -1.01 5.71 -5.70
C TYR A 203 -2.09 6.28 -6.63
N LEU A 204 -1.72 7.06 -7.64
CA LEU A 204 -2.62 7.43 -8.75
C LEU A 204 -2.99 6.18 -9.56
N GLY A 205 -2.01 5.34 -9.90
CA GLY A 205 -2.24 4.04 -10.53
C GLY A 205 -3.17 3.14 -9.72
N ASN A 206 -2.93 3.02 -8.41
CA ASN A 206 -3.81 2.26 -7.51
C ASN A 206 -5.24 2.82 -7.48
N SER A 207 -5.40 4.15 -7.49
CA SER A 207 -6.71 4.79 -7.47
C SER A 207 -7.49 4.56 -8.77
N ALA A 208 -6.80 4.63 -9.92
CA ALA A 208 -7.39 4.31 -11.22
C ALA A 208 -7.82 2.84 -11.30
N ARG A 209 -6.98 1.92 -10.81
CA ARG A 209 -7.32 0.49 -10.74
C ARG A 209 -8.53 0.22 -9.82
N ASP A 210 -8.60 0.88 -8.67
CA ASP A 210 -9.75 0.78 -7.75
C ASP A 210 -11.06 1.28 -8.38
N MET A 211 -10.97 2.15 -9.43
CA MET A 211 -12.10 2.58 -10.26
C MET A 211 -12.35 1.69 -11.48
N ASN A 212 -11.60 0.60 -11.65
CA ASN A 212 -11.59 -0.27 -12.82
C ASN A 212 -11.18 0.44 -14.13
N ASP A 213 -10.47 1.57 -14.04
CA ASP A 213 -9.86 2.25 -15.18
C ASP A 213 -8.43 1.72 -15.37
N PHE A 214 -8.34 0.57 -16.07
CA PHE A 214 -7.10 -0.19 -16.17
C PHE A 214 -6.07 0.49 -17.09
N PHE A 215 -6.51 1.24 -18.11
CA PHE A 215 -5.59 1.94 -19.01
C PHE A 215 -4.97 3.16 -18.32
N THR A 216 -5.77 3.98 -17.64
CA THR A 216 -5.23 5.07 -16.81
C THR A 216 -4.33 4.54 -15.70
N ALA A 217 -4.68 3.40 -15.10
CA ALA A 217 -3.82 2.75 -14.10
C ALA A 217 -2.48 2.32 -14.70
N LEU A 218 -2.51 1.75 -15.92
CA LEU A 218 -1.32 1.32 -16.65
C LEU A 218 -0.37 2.50 -16.90
N ASP A 219 -0.89 3.63 -17.38
CA ASP A 219 -0.10 4.85 -17.63
C ASP A 219 0.63 5.30 -16.36
N TRP A 220 -0.09 5.39 -15.24
CA TRP A 220 0.51 5.81 -13.96
C TRP A 220 1.54 4.80 -13.42
N TYR A 221 1.32 3.49 -13.62
CA TYR A 221 2.30 2.49 -13.21
C TYR A 221 3.54 2.51 -14.11
N ILE A 222 3.39 2.78 -15.42
CA ILE A 222 4.52 2.98 -16.33
C ILE A 222 5.33 4.20 -15.90
N ILE A 223 4.68 5.34 -15.60
CA ILE A 223 5.34 6.52 -15.03
C ILE A 223 6.11 6.15 -13.76
N THR A 224 5.48 5.37 -12.85
CA THR A 224 6.12 4.91 -11.61
C THR A 224 7.42 4.13 -11.85
N VAL A 225 7.46 3.35 -12.92
CA VAL A 225 8.60 2.50 -13.25
C VAL A 225 9.62 3.24 -14.11
N ASP A 226 9.20 3.92 -15.16
CA ASP A 226 10.10 4.43 -16.19
C ASP A 226 10.69 5.81 -15.85
N GLU A 227 9.93 6.69 -15.19
CA GLU A 227 10.45 8.01 -14.79
C GLU A 227 11.30 7.99 -13.51
N PHE A 228 11.21 6.90 -12.72
CA PHE A 228 11.95 6.76 -11.47
C PHE A 228 12.81 5.49 -11.43
N PRO A 229 13.75 5.31 -12.37
CA PRO A 229 14.49 4.05 -12.54
C PRO A 229 15.46 3.74 -11.40
N THR A 230 15.87 4.74 -10.63
CA THR A 230 16.85 4.59 -9.53
C THR A 230 16.25 4.07 -8.23
N PHE A 231 14.94 4.02 -8.13
CA PHE A 231 14.25 3.57 -6.91
C PHE A 231 13.85 2.10 -7.02
N THR A 232 14.58 1.23 -6.34
CA THR A 232 14.26 -0.21 -6.16
C THR A 232 13.53 -0.42 -4.84
N ASN A 233 12.31 0.04 -4.74
CA ASN A 233 11.46 -0.11 -3.56
C ASN A 233 10.24 -0.98 -3.84
N GLU A 234 9.42 -1.20 -2.82
CA GLU A 234 8.21 -2.00 -2.95
C GLU A 234 7.17 -1.36 -3.89
N GLU A 235 7.07 -0.03 -3.95
CA GLU A 235 6.18 0.67 -4.87
C GLU A 235 6.52 0.34 -6.33
N ARG A 236 7.83 0.35 -6.68
CA ARG A 236 8.30 -0.01 -8.02
C ARG A 236 7.98 -1.46 -8.35
N ALA A 237 8.29 -2.39 -7.45
CA ALA A 237 8.01 -3.81 -7.65
C ALA A 237 6.51 -4.08 -7.83
N LYS A 238 5.67 -3.38 -7.09
CA LYS A 238 4.20 -3.49 -7.20
C LYS A 238 3.64 -2.82 -8.45
N ALA A 239 4.25 -1.74 -8.92
CA ALA A 239 3.91 -1.14 -10.20
C ALA A 239 4.25 -2.10 -11.35
N MET A 240 5.44 -2.71 -11.36
CA MET A 240 5.81 -3.74 -12.34
C MET A 240 4.85 -4.93 -12.34
N GLU A 241 4.47 -5.42 -11.16
CA GLU A 241 3.47 -6.48 -11.02
C GLU A 241 2.13 -6.06 -11.62
N ALA A 242 1.67 -4.84 -11.31
CA ALA A 242 0.40 -4.31 -11.79
C ALA A 242 0.41 -4.09 -13.32
N ILE A 243 1.52 -3.63 -13.90
CA ILE A 243 1.68 -3.53 -15.36
C ILE A 243 1.51 -4.91 -15.99
N CYS A 244 2.21 -5.92 -15.48
CA CYS A 244 2.12 -7.30 -16.01
C CYS A 244 0.70 -7.88 -15.86
N ASP A 245 0.05 -7.61 -14.73
CA ASP A 245 -1.33 -8.07 -14.46
C ASP A 245 -2.33 -7.45 -15.45
N ILE A 246 -2.27 -6.14 -15.64
CA ILE A 246 -3.11 -5.42 -16.59
C ILE A 246 -2.79 -5.86 -18.04
N ALA A 247 -1.51 -5.99 -18.40
CA ALA A 247 -1.10 -6.43 -19.73
C ALA A 247 -1.63 -7.84 -20.04
N LEU A 248 -1.58 -8.76 -19.09
CA LEU A 248 -2.15 -10.09 -19.23
C LEU A 248 -3.68 -10.04 -19.39
N ARG A 249 -4.35 -9.25 -18.56
CA ARG A 249 -5.80 -9.10 -18.57
C ARG A 249 -6.33 -8.50 -19.87
N GLU A 250 -5.66 -7.47 -20.36
CA GLU A 250 -6.05 -6.75 -21.59
C GLU A 250 -5.43 -7.37 -22.87
N ASN A 251 -4.79 -8.54 -22.73
CA ASN A 251 -4.13 -9.28 -23.82
C ASN A 251 -3.04 -8.47 -24.56
N LEU A 252 -2.33 -7.62 -23.84
CA LEU A 252 -1.20 -6.82 -24.36
C LEU A 252 0.09 -7.64 -24.28
N LEU A 253 0.22 -8.65 -25.12
CA LEU A 253 1.26 -9.67 -25.01
C LEU A 253 2.68 -9.12 -25.17
N ASP A 254 2.89 -8.15 -26.06
CA ASP A 254 4.21 -7.55 -26.28
C ASP A 254 4.68 -6.77 -25.04
N LEU A 255 3.77 -6.00 -24.43
CA LEU A 255 4.03 -5.32 -23.17
C LEU A 255 4.30 -6.33 -22.04
N LEU A 256 3.53 -7.41 -21.98
CA LEU A 256 3.75 -8.47 -20.99
C LEU A 256 5.12 -9.15 -21.15
N ASP A 257 5.56 -9.37 -22.39
CA ASP A 257 6.89 -9.92 -22.70
C ASP A 257 7.99 -9.00 -22.15
N GLU A 258 7.97 -7.74 -22.56
CA GLU A 258 8.95 -6.72 -22.17
C GLU A 258 8.99 -6.56 -20.66
N ARG A 259 7.85 -6.31 -20.01
CA ARG A 259 7.79 -5.96 -18.60
C ARG A 259 8.05 -7.14 -17.67
N SER A 260 7.67 -8.37 -18.05
CA SER A 260 8.04 -9.56 -17.28
C SER A 260 9.54 -9.82 -17.31
N MET A 261 10.21 -9.58 -18.46
CA MET A 261 11.67 -9.71 -18.57
C MET A 261 12.39 -8.61 -17.76
N MET A 262 11.92 -7.36 -17.85
CA MET A 262 12.44 -6.25 -17.04
C MET A 262 12.35 -6.59 -15.55
N PHE A 263 11.20 -7.11 -15.10
CA PHE A 263 10.99 -7.50 -13.71
C PHE A 263 11.99 -8.57 -13.25
N ILE A 264 12.21 -9.62 -14.07
CA ILE A 264 13.19 -10.68 -13.77
C ILE A 264 14.61 -10.09 -13.69
N THR A 265 14.95 -9.17 -14.61
CA THR A 265 16.29 -8.58 -14.68
C THR A 265 16.58 -7.69 -13.48
N GLU A 266 15.63 -6.86 -13.07
CA GLU A 266 15.84 -5.92 -11.95
C GLU A 266 15.69 -6.60 -10.58
N LEU A 267 14.79 -7.57 -10.45
CA LEU A 267 14.43 -8.22 -9.19
C LEU A 267 14.43 -9.76 -9.30
N PRO A 268 15.60 -10.37 -9.61
CA PRO A 268 15.71 -11.81 -9.91
C PRO A 268 15.34 -12.72 -8.72
N ASP A 269 15.34 -12.22 -7.51
CA ASP A 269 14.97 -13.00 -6.30
C ASP A 269 13.48 -12.99 -6.02
N ARG A 270 12.65 -12.36 -6.87
CA ARG A 270 11.20 -12.27 -6.68
C ARG A 270 10.47 -13.20 -7.64
N PRO A 271 9.48 -13.98 -7.15
CA PRO A 271 8.76 -14.92 -7.98
C PRO A 271 7.81 -14.26 -8.98
N GLU A 272 7.39 -13.00 -8.75
CA GLU A 272 6.36 -12.33 -9.54
C GLU A 272 6.76 -12.20 -11.02
N GLY A 273 7.98 -11.78 -11.31
CA GLY A 273 8.47 -11.66 -12.70
C GLY A 273 8.42 -12.99 -13.46
N TYR A 274 8.85 -14.08 -12.80
CA TYR A 274 8.82 -15.42 -13.41
C TYR A 274 7.39 -15.94 -13.57
N TYR A 275 6.48 -15.61 -12.65
CA TYR A 275 5.07 -15.96 -12.77
C TYR A 275 4.44 -15.34 -14.02
N TYR A 276 4.60 -14.02 -14.22
CA TYR A 276 4.06 -13.36 -15.41
C TYR A 276 4.77 -13.81 -16.66
N ARG A 277 6.06 -14.14 -16.61
CA ARG A 277 6.77 -14.79 -17.72
C ARG A 277 6.15 -16.13 -18.08
N ALA A 278 5.79 -16.94 -17.11
CA ALA A 278 5.09 -18.20 -17.34
C ALA A 278 3.73 -17.99 -18.01
N LYS A 279 2.94 -16.99 -17.56
CA LYS A 279 1.66 -16.64 -18.19
C LYS A 279 1.82 -16.19 -19.64
N TYR A 280 2.82 -15.35 -19.93
CA TYR A 280 3.17 -14.96 -21.30
C TYR A 280 3.51 -16.17 -22.17
N GLN A 281 4.42 -17.04 -21.71
CA GLN A 281 4.82 -18.22 -22.48
C GLN A 281 3.66 -19.21 -22.67
N TYR A 282 2.75 -19.28 -21.71
CA TYR A 282 1.53 -20.08 -21.80
C TYR A 282 0.60 -19.55 -22.91
N ALA A 283 0.39 -18.22 -22.98
CA ALA A 283 -0.39 -17.58 -24.03
C ALA A 283 0.24 -17.83 -25.42
N ARG A 284 1.58 -17.92 -25.49
CA ARG A 284 2.33 -18.27 -26.71
C ARG A 284 2.45 -19.79 -26.94
N GLN A 285 1.80 -20.61 -26.13
CA GLN A 285 1.84 -22.09 -26.21
C GLN A 285 3.27 -22.70 -26.13
N ASN A 286 4.22 -21.95 -25.57
CA ASN A 286 5.60 -22.41 -25.39
C ASN A 286 5.76 -23.13 -24.05
N TYR A 287 5.19 -24.30 -23.93
CA TYR A 287 5.10 -25.06 -22.68
C TYR A 287 6.46 -25.41 -22.05
N PRO A 288 7.52 -25.74 -22.79
CA PRO A 288 8.85 -25.93 -22.19
C PRO A 288 9.37 -24.70 -21.45
N LYS A 289 9.09 -23.49 -21.95
CA LYS A 289 9.47 -22.25 -21.27
C LYS A 289 8.54 -21.94 -20.09
N VAL A 290 7.26 -22.35 -20.15
CA VAL A 290 6.33 -22.28 -19.01
C VAL A 290 6.88 -23.10 -17.84
N VAL A 291 7.27 -24.36 -18.10
CA VAL A 291 7.84 -25.23 -17.06
C VAL A 291 9.04 -24.58 -16.39
N LYS A 292 10.03 -24.11 -17.16
CA LYS A 292 11.22 -23.44 -16.61
C LYS A 292 10.89 -22.24 -15.73
N ALA A 293 9.94 -21.41 -16.16
CA ALA A 293 9.55 -20.23 -15.40
C ALA A 293 8.83 -20.61 -14.10
N LEU A 294 7.92 -21.57 -14.11
CA LEU A 294 7.21 -22.04 -12.90
C LEU A 294 8.15 -22.74 -11.92
N GLU A 295 9.16 -23.48 -12.38
CA GLU A 295 10.20 -24.04 -11.50
C GLU A 295 10.93 -22.94 -10.73
N GLN A 296 11.23 -21.79 -11.37
CA GLN A 296 11.83 -20.66 -10.68
C GLN A 296 10.85 -20.01 -9.67
N VAL A 297 9.57 -19.86 -10.03
CA VAL A 297 8.54 -19.41 -9.07
C VAL A 297 8.54 -20.28 -7.83
N MET A 298 8.50 -21.61 -7.98
CA MET A 298 8.48 -22.56 -6.88
C MET A 298 9.75 -22.52 -6.01
N LYS A 299 10.91 -22.33 -6.65
CA LYS A 299 12.19 -22.21 -5.96
C LYS A 299 12.26 -20.94 -5.11
N LEU A 300 11.73 -19.80 -5.61
CA LEU A 300 11.75 -18.51 -4.93
C LEU A 300 10.63 -18.36 -3.90
N ASN A 301 9.52 -19.09 -4.06
CA ASN A 301 8.32 -19.00 -3.24
C ASN A 301 8.52 -19.45 -1.77
N THR A 302 9.64 -20.13 -1.47
CA THR A 302 10.01 -20.53 -0.09
C THR A 302 10.49 -19.34 0.76
N ARG A 303 10.70 -18.19 0.15
CA ARG A 303 11.28 -16.97 0.77
C ARG A 303 10.31 -15.82 0.76
N VAL A 304 9.07 -16.02 1.24
CA VAL A 304 8.11 -14.90 1.38
C VAL A 304 8.76 -13.84 2.27
N ARG A 305 9.19 -12.74 1.65
CA ARG A 305 9.66 -11.57 2.38
C ARG A 305 8.42 -10.84 2.91
N PRO A 306 8.40 -10.42 4.19
CA PRO A 306 7.35 -9.51 4.67
C PRO A 306 7.48 -8.21 3.86
N THR A 307 6.57 -8.01 2.92
CA THR A 307 6.48 -6.78 2.15
C THR A 307 5.58 -5.80 2.88
N HIS A 308 5.83 -4.50 2.72
CA HIS A 308 4.96 -3.44 3.25
C HIS A 308 3.70 -3.26 2.40
N MET A 309 3.56 -4.05 1.33
CA MET A 309 2.52 -3.92 0.31
C MET A 309 1.73 -5.21 0.15
N TRP A 310 0.56 -5.07 -0.46
CA TRP A 310 -0.30 -6.19 -0.81
C TRP A 310 0.43 -7.23 -1.69
N ILE A 311 0.21 -8.52 -1.42
CA ILE A 311 0.80 -9.64 -2.16
C ILE A 311 -0.31 -10.28 -3.01
N ASN A 312 -0.02 -10.58 -4.27
CA ASN A 312 -0.88 -11.44 -5.06
C ASN A 312 -0.78 -12.88 -4.52
N ALA A 313 -1.80 -13.30 -3.77
CA ALA A 313 -1.81 -14.60 -3.10
C ALA A 313 -1.68 -15.77 -4.09
N GLU A 314 -2.13 -15.61 -5.34
CA GLU A 314 -2.04 -16.65 -6.37
C GLU A 314 -0.59 -17.00 -6.71
N ILE A 315 0.30 -15.99 -6.77
CA ILE A 315 1.74 -16.20 -7.05
C ILE A 315 2.40 -17.03 -5.95
N TYR A 316 1.92 -16.89 -4.71
CA TYR A 316 2.48 -17.54 -3.53
C TYR A 316 1.74 -18.81 -3.10
N ASP A 317 0.65 -19.18 -3.79
CA ASP A 317 -0.08 -20.42 -3.58
C ASP A 317 0.65 -21.60 -4.24
N ARG A 318 1.41 -22.31 -3.42
CA ARG A 318 2.21 -23.45 -3.90
C ARG A 318 1.37 -24.56 -4.54
N HIS A 319 0.14 -24.75 -4.10
CA HIS A 319 -0.74 -25.79 -4.66
C HIS A 319 -1.14 -25.43 -6.09
N LYS A 320 -1.58 -24.19 -6.30
CA LYS A 320 -1.90 -23.66 -7.65
C LYS A 320 -0.68 -23.70 -8.58
N GLN A 321 0.50 -23.36 -8.05
CA GLN A 321 1.74 -23.41 -8.86
C GLN A 321 2.08 -24.85 -9.28
N LEU A 322 1.88 -25.84 -8.41
CA LEU A 322 2.07 -27.24 -8.74
C LEU A 322 1.07 -27.74 -9.79
N GLU A 323 -0.19 -27.35 -9.71
CA GLU A 323 -1.20 -27.70 -10.70
C GLU A 323 -0.84 -27.12 -12.08
N MET A 324 -0.49 -25.83 -12.15
CA MET A 324 -0.05 -25.18 -13.39
C MET A 324 1.21 -25.84 -13.96
N LEU A 325 2.17 -26.23 -13.11
CA LEU A 325 3.40 -26.89 -13.54
C LEU A 325 3.10 -28.26 -14.15
N LYS A 326 2.28 -29.10 -13.50
CA LYS A 326 1.88 -30.41 -14.02
C LYS A 326 1.17 -30.31 -15.36
N GLU A 327 0.23 -29.35 -15.48
CA GLU A 327 -0.46 -29.10 -16.73
C GLU A 327 0.51 -28.71 -17.85
N ALA A 328 1.45 -27.80 -17.57
CA ALA A 328 2.45 -27.36 -18.53
C ALA A 328 3.40 -28.50 -18.94
N GLN A 329 3.80 -29.35 -18.00
CA GLN A 329 4.62 -30.55 -18.30
C GLN A 329 3.90 -31.51 -19.23
N MET A 330 2.64 -31.84 -18.95
CA MET A 330 1.83 -32.68 -19.84
C MET A 330 1.71 -32.09 -21.25
N LYS A 331 1.44 -30.80 -21.36
CA LYS A 331 1.34 -30.11 -22.65
C LYS A 331 2.69 -30.04 -23.39
N ALA A 332 3.80 -29.89 -22.66
CA ALA A 332 5.13 -29.93 -23.25
C ALA A 332 5.48 -31.30 -23.82
N GLU A 333 5.11 -32.40 -23.14
CA GLU A 333 5.28 -33.77 -23.64
C GLU A 333 4.44 -34.02 -24.88
N TYR A 334 3.17 -33.58 -24.91
CA TYR A 334 2.29 -33.70 -26.06
C TYR A 334 2.82 -32.91 -27.27
N SER A 335 3.36 -31.70 -27.04
CA SER A 335 3.93 -30.87 -28.13
C SER A 335 5.16 -31.52 -28.78
N ASN A 336 5.89 -32.35 -28.06
CA ASN A 336 7.03 -33.11 -28.60
C ASN A 336 6.60 -34.35 -29.37
N MET A 337 5.37 -34.85 -29.18
CA MET A 337 4.82 -36.03 -29.85
C MET A 337 4.06 -35.71 -31.13
N THR A 338 3.57 -34.51 -31.30
CA THR A 338 2.84 -34.03 -32.48
C THR A 338 3.69 -33.03 -33.25
N PRO A 339 3.95 -33.18 -34.56
CA PRO A 339 4.57 -32.14 -35.36
C PRO A 339 3.65 -30.91 -35.33
N ILE A 340 4.15 -29.82 -34.83
CA ILE A 340 3.40 -28.53 -34.80
C ILE A 340 3.20 -28.14 -36.25
N ALA A 341 1.96 -28.11 -36.73
CA ALA A 341 1.64 -27.40 -37.98
C ALA A 341 2.15 -25.96 -37.83
N PRO A 342 2.79 -25.37 -38.84
CA PRO A 342 3.35 -24.04 -38.75
C PRO A 342 2.25 -23.10 -38.26
N CYS A 343 2.50 -22.48 -37.12
CA CYS A 343 1.65 -21.43 -36.58
C CYS A 343 1.50 -20.39 -37.69
N ILE A 344 0.29 -20.17 -38.16
CA ILE A 344 -0.03 -19.02 -39.00
C ILE A 344 0.41 -17.83 -38.19
N GLU A 345 1.33 -17.03 -38.71
CA GLU A 345 1.70 -15.72 -38.14
C GLU A 345 0.43 -14.89 -38.15
N ASP A 346 -0.24 -14.91 -37.01
CA ASP A 346 -1.49 -14.18 -36.86
C ASP A 346 -1.20 -12.71 -36.77
N ALA A 347 -1.92 -12.03 -37.65
CA ALA A 347 -2.01 -10.61 -37.72
C ALA A 347 -2.01 -9.97 -36.36
N SER A 348 -0.88 -9.39 -35.99
CA SER A 348 -0.81 -8.37 -34.96
C SER A 348 -1.86 -7.33 -35.33
N VAL A 349 -2.88 -7.15 -34.47
CA VAL A 349 -3.72 -5.96 -34.53
C VAL A 349 -2.84 -4.80 -34.04
N VAL A 350 -1.98 -4.36 -34.97
CA VAL A 350 -1.30 -3.08 -34.83
C VAL A 350 -2.39 -2.03 -34.97
N MET A 351 -2.70 -1.36 -33.88
CA MET A 351 -3.48 -0.11 -33.97
C MET A 351 -2.72 0.83 -34.89
N PRO A 352 -3.40 1.48 -35.86
CA PRO A 352 -2.74 2.13 -37.00
C PRO A 352 -1.76 3.25 -36.71
N ASN A 353 -1.52 3.67 -35.47
CA ASN A 353 -0.69 4.83 -35.15
C ASN A 353 0.24 4.67 -33.94
N GLY A 354 0.35 3.51 -33.31
CA GLY A 354 1.26 3.36 -32.14
C GLY A 354 0.96 4.25 -30.94
N GLN A 355 -0.21 4.88 -30.92
CA GLN A 355 -0.63 5.75 -29.81
C GLN A 355 -1.68 5.04 -28.98
N TYR A 356 -1.36 4.74 -27.73
CA TYR A 356 -2.34 4.47 -26.69
C TYR A 356 -3.01 5.79 -26.32
N VAL A 357 -4.21 6.02 -26.83
CA VAL A 357 -5.05 7.11 -26.36
C VAL A 357 -5.74 6.62 -25.10
N GLY A 358 -5.17 6.92 -23.95
CA GLY A 358 -5.81 6.71 -22.64
C GLY A 358 -7.16 7.45 -22.64
N ARG A 359 -8.27 6.70 -22.53
CA ARG A 359 -9.58 7.30 -22.30
C ARG A 359 -9.62 7.77 -20.85
N MET A 360 -9.51 9.07 -20.65
CA MET A 360 -9.69 9.71 -19.35
C MET A 360 -11.08 9.39 -18.80
N ASN A 361 -11.11 8.80 -17.61
CA ASN A 361 -12.33 8.74 -16.83
C ASN A 361 -12.64 10.13 -16.26
N SER A 362 -13.92 10.53 -16.26
CA SER A 362 -14.38 11.82 -15.74
C SER A 362 -13.95 12.14 -14.30
N ALA A 363 -13.53 11.12 -13.54
CA ALA A 363 -13.01 11.27 -12.19
C ALA A 363 -11.62 11.93 -12.12
N PHE A 364 -10.81 11.85 -13.19
CA PHE A 364 -9.49 12.49 -13.27
C PHE A 364 -9.55 13.91 -13.84
N GLY A 365 -10.69 14.31 -14.45
CA GLY A 365 -10.87 15.60 -15.11
C GLY A 365 -10.07 15.72 -16.42
N ASP A 366 -10.07 16.92 -17.03
CA ASP A 366 -9.25 17.22 -18.22
C ASP A 366 -7.79 17.47 -17.79
N PHE A 367 -7.08 16.40 -17.50
CA PHE A 367 -5.66 16.46 -17.17
C PHE A 367 -4.86 15.86 -18.31
N ASP A 368 -3.86 16.63 -18.79
CA ASP A 368 -2.83 16.11 -19.69
C ASP A 368 -1.96 15.10 -18.93
N ILE A 369 -2.27 13.82 -19.06
CA ILE A 369 -1.32 12.77 -18.76
C ILE A 369 -0.31 12.82 -19.90
N PRO A 370 1.01 12.90 -19.64
CA PRO A 370 2.00 12.82 -20.70
C PRO A 370 1.74 11.54 -21.53
N ALA A 371 1.36 11.71 -22.79
CA ALA A 371 1.18 10.58 -23.69
C ALA A 371 2.55 9.95 -23.95
N TYR A 372 2.78 8.74 -23.46
CA TYR A 372 3.97 7.96 -23.79
C TYR A 372 3.90 7.56 -25.25
N GLN A 373 4.82 8.10 -26.06
CA GLN A 373 5.05 7.61 -27.41
C GLN A 373 6.05 6.45 -27.33
N TYR A 374 5.58 5.27 -27.62
CA TYR A 374 6.48 4.15 -27.89
C TYR A 374 7.16 4.38 -29.24
N THR A 375 8.44 4.74 -29.24
CA THR A 375 9.27 4.70 -30.46
C THR A 375 9.68 3.25 -30.68
N ASN A 376 9.33 2.72 -31.87
CA ASN A 376 9.77 1.41 -32.39
C ASN A 376 11.29 1.28 -32.40
#